data_c7ce8295a3405115328e40ca3def8a4d
#
_entry.id   c7ce8295a3405115328e40ca3def8a4d
#
_cell.length_a   1.000
_cell.length_b   1.000
_cell.length_c   1.000
_cell.angle_alpha   90.00
_cell.angle_beta   90.00
_cell.angle_gamma   90.00
#
_symmetry.space_group_name_H-M   'P 1'
#
loop_
_entity.id
_entity.type
_entity.pdbx_description
1 polymer ?
#
loop_
_entity_poly.entity_id
_entity_poly.type
_entity_poly.pdbx_seq_one_letter_code
_entity_poly.pdbx_strand_id
1 'polypeptide(L)'
;MKVKTIASAIAALSLVAVPVAHASDFGGDFELPQRWNDDFKPGTHCATPGENSTYVTAKRRWFKQTDAASVANHNAEPLPVKHTVSKARTETVQVSGSVRGEGDLAKILTKTYGFNYVSEQHWKINQVVGPYTLPANSQGKLVWGFTMLDTDGQDVRCNQDQVWETVGKPYSATVPESRYSELRLEDAPDWS
;
A
#
# COMPACT_ATOMS: atom_id res chain seq x y z
N MET A 1 -57.48 38.86 -5.52
CA MET A 1 -56.94 37.89 -4.56
C MET A 1 -55.73 37.24 -5.19
N LYS A 2 -54.51 37.51 -4.67
CA LYS A 2 -53.24 36.92 -5.15
C LYS A 2 -52.85 35.85 -4.17
N VAL A 3 -52.85 34.59 -4.60
CA VAL A 3 -52.36 33.42 -3.82
C VAL A 3 -50.86 33.37 -3.95
N LYS A 4 -50.13 33.45 -2.80
CA LYS A 4 -48.68 33.24 -2.73
C LYS A 4 -48.40 31.76 -2.45
N THR A 5 -47.78 31.13 -3.42
CA THR A 5 -47.29 29.76 -3.28
C THR A 5 -45.96 29.77 -2.51
N ILE A 6 -45.91 29.10 -1.36
CA ILE A 6 -44.70 28.91 -0.57
C ILE A 6 -44.04 27.63 -1.08
N ALA A 7 -42.84 27.75 -1.66
CA ALA A 7 -42.02 26.59 -2.04
C ALA A 7 -41.20 26.14 -0.81
N SER A 8 -41.50 24.95 -0.31
CA SER A 8 -40.68 24.28 0.72
C SER A 8 -39.47 23.67 0.09
N ALA A 9 -38.29 24.15 0.47
CA ALA A 9 -37.02 23.54 0.13
C ALA A 9 -36.75 22.34 1.06
N ILE A 10 -36.73 21.14 0.51
CA ILE A 10 -36.31 19.93 1.20
C ILE A 10 -34.79 19.87 1.13
N ALA A 11 -34.12 20.10 2.25
CA ALA A 11 -32.67 19.87 2.38
C ALA A 11 -32.43 18.38 2.44
N ALA A 12 -31.81 17.83 1.40
CA ALA A 12 -31.33 16.44 1.40
C ALA A 12 -30.06 16.34 2.27
N LEU A 13 -30.18 15.72 3.45
CA LEU A 13 -29.01 15.29 4.23
C LEU A 13 -28.34 14.14 3.49
N SER A 14 -27.20 14.42 2.89
CA SER A 14 -26.30 13.38 2.40
C SER A 14 -25.61 12.71 3.59
N LEU A 15 -26.05 11.50 3.92
CA LEU A 15 -25.36 10.59 4.83
C LEU A 15 -24.02 10.21 4.18
N VAL A 16 -22.94 10.77 4.68
CA VAL A 16 -21.58 10.30 4.37
C VAL A 16 -21.44 8.95 5.07
N ALA A 17 -21.45 7.87 4.33
CA ALA A 17 -21.15 6.55 4.82
C ALA A 17 -19.67 6.52 5.26
N VAL A 18 -19.42 6.54 6.56
CA VAL A 18 -18.09 6.30 7.13
C VAL A 18 -17.79 4.81 6.92
N PRO A 19 -16.66 4.43 6.30
CA PRO A 19 -16.33 3.03 6.16
C PRO A 19 -16.19 2.38 7.54
N VAL A 20 -17.02 1.38 7.80
CA VAL A 20 -16.90 0.56 9.01
C VAL A 20 -15.66 -0.30 8.80
N ALA A 21 -14.67 -0.14 9.69
CA ALA A 21 -13.49 -1.01 9.69
C ALA A 21 -13.97 -2.44 10.02
N HIS A 22 -13.92 -3.31 9.03
CA HIS A 22 -14.11 -4.74 9.26
C HIS A 22 -12.85 -5.28 9.92
N ALA A 23 -13.00 -6.11 10.94
CA ALA A 23 -11.91 -6.86 11.55
C ALA A 23 -11.29 -7.73 10.44
N SER A 24 -10.17 -7.27 9.89
CA SER A 24 -9.43 -8.04 8.91
C SER A 24 -8.47 -8.96 9.65
N ASP A 25 -8.46 -10.20 9.19
CA ASP A 25 -7.56 -11.26 9.64
C ASP A 25 -6.12 -10.74 9.77
N PHE A 26 -5.45 -11.08 10.86
CA PHE A 26 -4.10 -10.62 11.18
C PHE A 26 -3.10 -10.97 10.07
N GLY A 27 -2.63 -9.97 9.34
CA GLY A 27 -1.50 -10.10 8.43
C GLY A 27 -1.81 -10.67 7.05
N GLY A 28 -3.01 -10.51 6.54
CA GLY A 28 -3.37 -10.87 5.17
C GLY A 28 -2.48 -10.18 4.13
N ASP A 29 -2.06 -10.93 3.11
CA ASP A 29 -1.42 -10.35 1.95
C ASP A 29 -2.44 -9.50 1.19
N PHE A 30 -2.01 -8.35 0.69
CA PHE A 30 -2.84 -7.55 -0.20
C PHE A 30 -2.94 -8.21 -1.57
N GLU A 31 -3.99 -7.88 -2.31
CA GLU A 31 -4.12 -8.30 -3.70
C GLU A 31 -2.87 -7.87 -4.50
N LEU A 32 -2.36 -8.79 -5.32
CA LEU A 32 -1.22 -8.50 -6.19
C LEU A 32 -1.58 -7.45 -7.22
N PRO A 33 -0.68 -6.49 -7.50
CA PRO A 33 -0.92 -5.51 -8.52
C PRO A 33 -1.00 -6.17 -9.90
N GLN A 34 -2.00 -5.79 -10.68
CA GLN A 34 -2.11 -6.23 -12.06
C GLN A 34 -1.04 -5.55 -12.92
N ARG A 35 -0.44 -6.32 -13.83
CA ARG A 35 0.56 -5.79 -14.74
C ARG A 35 -0.12 -4.95 -15.83
N TRP A 36 0.39 -3.74 -16.03
CA TRP A 36 -0.06 -2.88 -17.12
C TRP A 36 0.59 -3.20 -18.46
N ASN A 37 1.82 -3.70 -18.42
CA ASN A 37 2.65 -3.82 -19.60
C ASN A 37 3.62 -5.00 -19.46
N ASP A 38 3.72 -5.85 -20.47
CA ASP A 38 4.59 -7.03 -20.52
C ASP A 38 5.74 -6.87 -21.54
N ASP A 39 6.06 -5.64 -21.90
CA ASP A 39 6.95 -5.29 -23.00
C ASP A 39 8.37 -5.86 -22.87
N PHE A 40 8.82 -6.15 -21.65
CA PHE A 40 10.19 -6.60 -21.39
C PHE A 40 10.29 -8.10 -21.07
N LYS A 41 9.23 -8.86 -21.32
CA LYS A 41 9.24 -10.29 -21.03
C LYS A 41 10.26 -11.01 -21.92
N PRO A 42 11.18 -11.82 -21.36
CA PRO A 42 12.12 -12.61 -22.15
C PRO A 42 11.39 -13.45 -23.22
N GLY A 43 11.92 -13.40 -24.44
CA GLY A 43 11.34 -14.08 -25.60
C GLY A 43 10.30 -13.27 -26.38
N THR A 44 9.91 -12.08 -25.92
CA THR A 44 9.02 -11.18 -26.68
C THR A 44 9.81 -10.22 -27.56
N HIS A 45 9.12 -9.60 -28.53
CA HIS A 45 9.71 -8.65 -29.49
C HIS A 45 10.16 -7.37 -28.78
N CYS A 46 11.29 -6.82 -29.20
CA CYS A 46 11.80 -5.52 -28.78
C CYS A 46 12.10 -4.62 -30.00
N ALA A 47 12.02 -3.30 -29.82
CA ALA A 47 12.11 -2.36 -30.91
C ALA A 47 13.57 -2.03 -31.35
N THR A 48 14.49 -1.95 -30.38
CA THR A 48 15.84 -1.41 -30.60
C THR A 48 16.91 -2.40 -30.16
N PRO A 49 17.63 -3.05 -31.08
CA PRO A 49 18.76 -3.91 -30.73
C PRO A 49 19.79 -3.17 -29.85
N GLY A 50 20.24 -3.85 -28.78
CA GLY A 50 21.19 -3.27 -27.82
C GLY A 50 20.57 -2.53 -26.66
N GLU A 51 19.25 -2.25 -26.67
CA GLU A 51 18.52 -1.68 -25.55
C GLU A 51 18.57 -2.63 -24.34
N ASN A 52 18.74 -2.06 -23.14
CA ASN A 52 18.71 -2.81 -21.88
C ASN A 52 17.47 -2.40 -21.09
N SER A 53 16.84 -3.36 -20.44
CA SER A 53 15.70 -3.15 -19.56
C SER A 53 15.67 -4.19 -18.44
N THR A 54 14.62 -4.16 -17.63
CA THR A 54 14.41 -5.13 -16.57
C THR A 54 12.97 -5.63 -16.62
N TYR A 55 12.81 -6.93 -16.61
CA TYR A 55 11.54 -7.61 -16.46
C TYR A 55 11.31 -7.90 -14.98
N VAL A 56 10.14 -7.53 -14.43
CA VAL A 56 9.79 -7.73 -13.02
C VAL A 56 8.49 -8.51 -12.88
N THR A 57 8.38 -9.33 -11.83
CA THR A 57 7.19 -10.11 -11.51
C THR A 57 6.83 -9.94 -10.05
N ALA A 58 5.60 -9.49 -9.75
CA ALA A 58 5.10 -9.38 -8.40
C ALA A 58 4.88 -10.77 -7.79
N LYS A 59 5.35 -10.98 -6.56
CA LYS A 59 5.24 -12.25 -5.83
C LYS A 59 4.29 -12.15 -4.65
N ARG A 60 4.41 -11.08 -3.86
CA ARG A 60 3.64 -10.86 -2.65
C ARG A 60 3.54 -9.37 -2.37
N ARG A 61 2.35 -8.90 -2.03
CA ARG A 61 2.10 -7.53 -1.55
C ARG A 61 1.58 -7.63 -0.14
N TRP A 62 2.27 -7.04 0.84
CA TRP A 62 2.02 -7.29 2.24
C TRP A 62 2.27 -6.07 3.13
N PHE A 63 1.73 -6.11 4.35
CA PHE A 63 1.90 -5.07 5.34
C PHE A 63 3.06 -5.39 6.28
N LYS A 64 4.09 -4.54 6.27
CA LYS A 64 5.16 -4.54 7.25
C LYS A 64 4.79 -3.63 8.41
N GLN A 65 4.22 -4.21 9.47
CA GLN A 65 3.94 -3.46 10.68
C GLN A 65 5.26 -3.04 11.36
N THR A 66 5.38 -1.76 11.73
CA THR A 66 6.55 -1.23 12.44
C THR A 66 6.26 -0.88 13.88
N ASP A 67 5.06 -0.39 14.15
CA ASP A 67 4.66 0.04 15.48
C ASP A 67 3.14 -0.16 15.68
N ALA A 68 2.72 -0.11 16.96
CA ALA A 68 1.32 -0.17 17.34
C ALA A 68 1.07 0.64 18.61
N ALA A 69 -0.19 1.07 18.79
CA ALA A 69 -0.66 1.70 20.02
C ALA A 69 -2.02 1.11 20.42
N SER A 70 -2.14 0.64 21.66
CA SER A 70 -3.42 0.15 22.19
C SER A 70 -4.38 1.31 22.39
N VAL A 71 -5.66 1.08 22.09
CA VAL A 71 -6.76 2.03 22.28
C VAL A 71 -7.96 1.31 22.90
N ALA A 72 -8.67 1.99 23.78
CA ALA A 72 -9.90 1.46 24.40
C ALA A 72 -10.96 2.55 24.47
N ASN A 73 -12.21 2.14 24.27
CA ASN A 73 -13.39 2.99 24.40
C ASN A 73 -14.36 2.35 25.39
N HIS A 74 -14.45 2.88 26.58
CA HIS A 74 -15.40 2.45 27.60
C HIS A 74 -16.71 3.26 27.62
N ASN A 75 -16.88 4.18 26.65
CA ASN A 75 -18.11 4.97 26.52
C ASN A 75 -19.19 4.19 25.76
N ALA A 76 -20.44 4.58 25.98
CA ALA A 76 -21.58 4.05 25.23
C ALA A 76 -21.65 4.51 23.77
N GLU A 77 -20.85 5.52 23.38
CA GLU A 77 -20.81 6.09 22.05
C GLU A 77 -19.46 5.83 21.38
N PRO A 78 -19.43 5.68 20.04
CA PRO A 78 -18.18 5.61 19.29
C PRO A 78 -17.34 6.88 19.46
N LEU A 79 -16.02 6.75 19.47
CA LEU A 79 -15.12 7.90 19.56
C LEU A 79 -14.00 7.85 18.51
N PRO A 80 -13.52 9.02 18.02
CA PRO A 80 -12.37 9.08 17.14
C PRO A 80 -11.08 8.84 17.93
N VAL A 81 -10.26 7.92 17.48
CA VAL A 81 -8.94 7.62 18.05
C VAL A 81 -7.85 7.95 17.05
N LYS A 82 -6.76 8.53 17.55
CA LYS A 82 -5.56 8.86 16.77
C LYS A 82 -4.33 8.68 17.62
N HIS A 83 -3.20 8.46 16.98
CA HIS A 83 -1.91 8.39 17.65
C HIS A 83 -0.89 9.28 16.93
N THR A 84 -0.05 9.95 17.70
CA THR A 84 1.07 10.74 17.15
C THR A 84 2.33 9.91 17.16
N VAL A 85 2.93 9.73 16.01
CA VAL A 85 4.18 8.97 15.84
C VAL A 85 5.28 9.61 16.68
N SER A 86 5.79 8.87 17.66
CA SER A 86 6.85 9.32 18.56
C SER A 86 8.26 8.94 18.10
N LYS A 87 8.36 7.97 17.17
CA LYS A 87 9.64 7.45 16.66
C LYS A 87 9.61 7.34 15.15
N ALA A 88 10.59 7.97 14.49
CA ALA A 88 10.73 7.85 13.04
C ALA A 88 11.02 6.39 12.62
N ARG A 89 10.47 5.99 11.49
CA ARG A 89 10.72 4.71 10.84
C ARG A 89 11.00 4.94 9.37
N THR A 90 11.98 4.23 8.86
CA THR A 90 12.38 4.29 7.45
C THR A 90 12.39 2.89 6.89
N GLU A 91 11.88 2.74 5.69
CA GLU A 91 11.97 1.52 4.91
C GLU A 91 12.56 1.83 3.55
N THR A 92 13.51 1.01 3.13
CA THR A 92 14.24 1.17 1.85
C THR A 92 14.09 -0.07 0.99
N VAL A 93 14.38 0.07 -0.29
CA VAL A 93 14.49 -1.07 -1.22
C VAL A 93 15.56 -2.02 -0.70
N GLN A 94 15.22 -3.31 -0.65
CA GLN A 94 16.12 -4.40 -0.32
C GLN A 94 16.24 -5.32 -1.53
N VAL A 95 17.46 -5.60 -1.97
CA VAL A 95 17.70 -6.45 -3.14
C VAL A 95 18.62 -7.60 -2.76
N SER A 96 18.24 -8.82 -3.12
CA SER A 96 19.08 -10.01 -3.01
C SER A 96 19.70 -10.31 -4.37
N GLY A 97 20.99 -10.04 -4.52
CA GLY A 97 21.73 -10.25 -5.76
C GLY A 97 22.33 -8.95 -6.33
N SER A 98 22.94 -9.04 -7.50
CA SER A 98 23.51 -7.88 -8.19
C SER A 98 22.48 -7.31 -9.15
N VAL A 99 21.96 -6.13 -8.86
CA VAL A 99 21.07 -5.36 -9.74
C VAL A 99 21.85 -4.23 -10.39
N ARG A 100 21.70 -4.07 -11.68
CA ARG A 100 22.09 -2.84 -12.37
C ARG A 100 21.02 -1.79 -12.11
N GLY A 101 21.31 -0.82 -11.22
CA GLY A 101 20.43 0.32 -10.99
C GLY A 101 19.34 0.12 -9.95
N GLU A 102 19.69 -0.16 -8.70
CA GLU A 102 18.73 -0.24 -7.57
C GLU A 102 17.80 1.00 -7.49
N GLY A 103 18.31 2.19 -7.84
CA GLY A 103 17.50 3.42 -7.90
C GLY A 103 16.43 3.44 -8.99
N ASP A 104 16.53 2.59 -10.01
CA ASP A 104 15.57 2.54 -11.11
C ASP A 104 14.47 1.49 -10.89
N LEU A 105 14.68 0.52 -9.99
CA LEU A 105 13.72 -0.56 -9.73
C LEU A 105 12.35 -0.02 -9.30
N ALA A 106 12.30 0.96 -8.42
CA ALA A 106 11.06 1.59 -7.99
C ALA A 106 10.31 2.23 -9.17
N LYS A 107 11.03 2.89 -10.09
CA LYS A 107 10.44 3.48 -11.31
C LYS A 107 9.92 2.41 -12.27
N ILE A 108 10.67 1.32 -12.44
CA ILE A 108 10.25 0.18 -13.28
C ILE A 108 8.96 -0.43 -12.73
N LEU A 109 8.90 -0.69 -11.42
CA LEU A 109 7.71 -1.21 -10.75
C LEU A 109 6.51 -0.25 -10.88
N THR A 110 6.74 1.05 -10.70
CA THR A 110 5.70 2.08 -10.87
C THR A 110 5.14 2.05 -12.29
N LYS A 111 6.00 1.98 -13.30
CA LYS A 111 5.58 1.89 -14.71
C LYS A 111 4.85 0.57 -15.01
N THR A 112 5.32 -0.54 -14.43
CA THR A 112 4.76 -1.87 -14.70
C THR A 112 3.41 -2.09 -14.03
N TYR A 113 3.21 -1.60 -12.80
CA TYR A 113 2.04 -1.92 -11.98
C TYR A 113 1.11 -0.74 -11.71
N GLY A 114 1.52 0.49 -12.04
CA GLY A 114 0.70 1.68 -11.86
C GLY A 114 0.59 2.20 -10.41
N PHE A 115 1.22 1.54 -9.43
CA PHE A 115 1.32 2.01 -8.05
C PHE A 115 2.60 2.84 -7.87
N ASN A 116 2.59 3.75 -6.90
CA ASN A 116 3.76 4.59 -6.63
C ASN A 116 4.77 3.87 -5.73
N TYR A 117 5.72 3.16 -6.33
CA TYR A 117 6.84 2.57 -5.62
C TYR A 117 7.97 3.57 -5.44
N VAL A 118 8.64 3.51 -4.30
CA VAL A 118 9.72 4.44 -3.95
C VAL A 118 10.95 3.68 -3.46
N SER A 119 12.13 4.28 -3.63
CA SER A 119 13.37 3.69 -3.09
C SER A 119 13.45 3.79 -1.56
N GLU A 120 12.75 4.76 -0.98
CA GLU A 120 12.71 4.99 0.46
C GLU A 120 11.36 5.57 0.89
N GLN A 121 10.79 5.06 1.98
CA GLN A 121 9.54 5.53 2.57
C GLN A 121 9.71 5.80 4.06
N HIS A 122 9.03 6.84 4.59
CA HIS A 122 9.21 7.28 5.97
C HIS A 122 7.90 7.48 6.73
N TRP A 123 7.89 7.04 7.99
CA TRP A 123 7.08 7.64 9.05
C TRP A 123 7.94 8.65 9.81
N LYS A 124 7.52 9.91 9.81
CA LYS A 124 8.24 10.99 10.54
C LYS A 124 7.65 11.17 11.93
N ILE A 125 8.48 11.67 12.88
CA ILE A 125 8.00 12.10 14.18
C ILE A 125 6.92 13.18 13.99
N ASN A 126 5.91 13.17 14.87
CA ASN A 126 4.73 14.04 14.86
C ASN A 126 3.74 13.81 13.70
N GLN A 127 3.92 12.80 12.86
CA GLN A 127 2.85 12.38 11.96
C GLN A 127 1.71 11.73 12.76
N VAL A 128 0.48 11.91 12.27
CA VAL A 128 -0.72 11.38 12.92
C VAL A 128 -1.18 10.12 12.19
N VAL A 129 -1.39 9.05 12.97
CA VAL A 129 -2.08 7.82 12.56
C VAL A 129 -3.55 7.96 12.91
N GLY A 130 -4.45 7.76 11.96
CA GLY A 130 -5.87 8.03 12.10
C GLY A 130 -6.30 9.44 11.66
N PRO A 131 -7.49 9.96 12.07
CA PRO A 131 -8.39 9.34 13.05
C PRO A 131 -9.11 8.10 12.51
N TYR A 132 -9.37 7.14 13.39
CA TYR A 132 -10.24 5.98 13.18
C TYR A 132 -11.38 6.00 14.17
N THR A 133 -12.54 5.48 13.79
CA THR A 133 -13.69 5.38 14.71
C THR A 133 -13.58 4.07 15.50
N LEU A 134 -13.36 4.18 16.82
CA LEU A 134 -13.39 3.05 17.75
C LEU A 134 -14.82 2.89 18.25
N PRO A 135 -15.47 1.73 18.04
CA PRO A 135 -16.83 1.48 18.48
C PRO A 135 -17.01 1.65 19.99
N ALA A 136 -18.25 1.81 20.44
CA ALA A 136 -18.60 1.83 21.85
C ALA A 136 -18.19 0.52 22.53
N ASN A 137 -17.75 0.60 23.78
CA ASN A 137 -17.39 -0.56 24.62
C ASN A 137 -16.44 -1.54 23.90
N SER A 138 -15.45 -1.02 23.18
CA SER A 138 -14.49 -1.83 22.41
C SER A 138 -13.05 -1.44 22.70
N GLN A 139 -12.16 -2.35 22.40
CA GLN A 139 -10.72 -2.13 22.45
C GLN A 139 -10.05 -2.61 21.15
N GLY A 140 -8.82 -2.15 20.92
CA GLY A 140 -8.08 -2.53 19.74
C GLY A 140 -6.69 -1.94 19.71
N LYS A 141 -6.07 -2.06 18.56
CA LYS A 141 -4.74 -1.50 18.28
C LYS A 141 -4.77 -0.65 17.02
N LEU A 142 -4.27 0.57 17.12
CA LEU A 142 -3.83 1.32 15.98
C LEU A 142 -2.48 0.74 15.56
N VAL A 143 -2.39 0.19 14.36
CA VAL A 143 -1.14 -0.33 13.81
C VAL A 143 -0.73 0.50 12.61
N TRP A 144 0.58 0.70 12.43
CA TRP A 144 1.11 1.40 11.27
C TRP A 144 2.46 0.86 10.82
N GLY A 145 2.77 1.12 9.58
CA GLY A 145 3.99 0.64 8.94
C GLY A 145 3.97 0.94 7.44
N PHE A 146 4.35 -0.02 6.64
CA PHE A 146 4.53 0.15 5.20
C PHE A 146 3.86 -0.98 4.42
N THR A 147 3.24 -0.64 3.29
CA THR A 147 2.90 -1.63 2.28
C THR A 147 4.16 -1.92 1.47
N MET A 148 4.48 -3.21 1.33
CA MET A 148 5.67 -3.73 0.67
C MET A 148 5.27 -4.61 -0.51
N LEU A 149 6.10 -4.61 -1.56
CA LEU A 149 6.01 -5.55 -2.66
C LEU A 149 7.28 -6.40 -2.72
N ASP A 150 7.12 -7.72 -2.63
CA ASP A 150 8.16 -8.67 -2.99
C ASP A 150 8.04 -8.95 -4.49
N THR A 151 9.16 -8.84 -5.20
CA THR A 151 9.24 -8.99 -6.65
C THR A 151 10.47 -9.80 -7.04
N ASP A 152 10.36 -10.57 -8.12
CA ASP A 152 11.51 -11.11 -8.83
C ASP A 152 11.82 -10.21 -10.03
N GLY A 153 13.10 -10.03 -10.32
CA GLY A 153 13.58 -9.24 -11.43
C GLY A 153 14.58 -10.01 -12.27
N GLN A 154 14.60 -9.72 -13.58
CA GLN A 154 15.55 -10.24 -14.54
C GLN A 154 15.95 -9.12 -15.50
N ASP A 155 17.25 -8.82 -15.55
CA ASP A 155 17.75 -7.91 -16.56
C ASP A 155 17.65 -8.55 -17.93
N VAL A 156 17.25 -7.75 -18.91
CA VAL A 156 17.06 -8.18 -20.30
C VAL A 156 17.73 -7.21 -21.26
N ARG A 157 18.12 -7.74 -22.41
CA ARG A 157 18.69 -6.97 -23.52
C ARG A 157 18.01 -7.35 -24.82
N CYS A 158 17.70 -6.35 -25.63
CA CYS A 158 17.21 -6.57 -26.98
C CYS A 158 18.38 -7.07 -27.86
N ASN A 159 18.28 -8.29 -28.41
CA ASN A 159 19.29 -8.87 -29.27
C ASN A 159 19.16 -8.38 -30.73
N GLN A 160 20.01 -8.87 -31.63
CA GLN A 160 19.99 -8.48 -33.02
C GLN A 160 18.73 -8.94 -33.77
N ASP A 161 18.08 -10.00 -33.27
CA ASP A 161 16.83 -10.53 -33.84
C ASP A 161 15.60 -9.81 -33.30
N GLN A 162 15.79 -8.69 -32.57
CA GLN A 162 14.73 -7.90 -31.95
C GLN A 162 13.89 -8.73 -30.95
N VAL A 163 14.57 -9.57 -30.16
CA VAL A 163 13.95 -10.37 -29.09
C VAL A 163 14.63 -10.06 -27.75
N TRP A 164 13.83 -9.91 -26.69
CA TRP A 164 14.36 -9.75 -25.34
C TRP A 164 15.01 -11.04 -24.86
N GLU A 165 16.30 -11.00 -24.57
CA GLU A 165 17.07 -12.08 -23.99
C GLU A 165 17.50 -11.74 -22.55
N THR A 166 17.62 -12.75 -21.69
CA THR A 166 18.05 -12.58 -20.31
C THR A 166 19.53 -12.25 -20.22
N VAL A 167 19.89 -11.32 -19.33
CA VAL A 167 21.25 -10.90 -19.03
C VAL A 167 21.53 -11.05 -17.54
N GLY A 168 22.63 -11.71 -17.18
CA GLY A 168 22.98 -11.93 -15.77
C GLY A 168 22.10 -12.97 -15.07
N LYS A 169 22.06 -12.89 -13.75
CA LYS A 169 21.26 -13.78 -12.91
C LYS A 169 19.97 -13.07 -12.48
N PRO A 170 18.86 -13.81 -12.30
CA PRO A 170 17.68 -13.25 -11.68
C PRO A 170 17.98 -12.83 -10.24
N TYR A 171 17.22 -11.87 -9.75
CA TYR A 171 17.30 -11.38 -8.38
C TYR A 171 15.90 -11.24 -7.79
N SER A 172 15.81 -11.21 -6.45
CA SER A 172 14.57 -10.85 -5.75
C SER A 172 14.77 -9.52 -5.04
N ALA A 173 13.68 -8.76 -4.93
CA ALA A 173 13.69 -7.50 -4.22
C ALA A 173 12.41 -7.30 -3.41
N THR A 174 12.54 -6.54 -2.31
CA THR A 174 11.42 -6.03 -1.52
C THR A 174 11.43 -4.50 -1.61
N VAL A 175 10.32 -3.93 -2.07
CA VAL A 175 10.23 -2.50 -2.39
C VAL A 175 9.08 -1.86 -1.61
N PRO A 176 9.31 -0.74 -0.90
CA PRO A 176 8.25 -0.01 -0.24
C PRO A 176 7.35 0.69 -1.26
N GLU A 177 6.02 0.58 -1.05
CA GLU A 177 5.00 1.23 -1.86
C GLU A 177 4.50 2.49 -1.17
N SER A 178 3.91 2.34 0.01
CA SER A 178 3.27 3.44 0.73
C SER A 178 3.32 3.26 2.24
N ARG A 179 3.02 4.33 2.96
CA ARG A 179 2.67 4.24 4.37
C ARG A 179 1.28 3.64 4.49
N TYR A 180 1.11 2.77 5.46
CA TYR A 180 -0.17 2.14 5.75
C TYR A 180 -0.45 2.17 7.24
N SER A 181 -1.71 2.31 7.61
CA SER A 181 -2.18 2.21 8.98
C SER A 181 -3.63 1.72 9.01
N GLU A 182 -4.00 1.05 10.09
CA GLU A 182 -5.35 0.55 10.31
C GLU A 182 -5.66 0.48 11.79
N LEU A 183 -6.96 0.43 12.12
CA LEU A 183 -7.46 0.06 13.44
C LEU A 183 -7.85 -1.42 13.40
N ARG A 184 -7.20 -2.23 14.22
CA ARG A 184 -7.56 -3.62 14.48
C ARG A 184 -8.36 -3.68 15.77
N LEU A 185 -9.60 -4.14 15.68
CA LEU A 185 -10.41 -4.40 16.87
C LEU A 185 -9.97 -5.73 17.48
N GLU A 186 -9.89 -5.76 18.80
CA GLU A 186 -9.69 -6.99 19.56
C GLU A 186 -11.07 -7.45 20.08
N ASP A 187 -11.28 -8.74 20.17
CA ASP A 187 -12.46 -9.29 20.79
C ASP A 187 -12.53 -8.74 22.23
N ALA A 188 -13.69 -8.24 22.61
CA ALA A 188 -13.88 -7.71 23.95
C ALA A 188 -13.54 -8.80 24.97
N PRO A 189 -12.63 -8.54 25.94
CA PRO A 189 -12.47 -9.46 27.03
C PRO A 189 -13.82 -9.59 27.73
N ASP A 190 -14.18 -10.84 28.04
CA ASP A 190 -15.38 -11.13 28.81
C ASP A 190 -15.18 -10.53 30.21
N TRP A 191 -15.75 -9.35 30.44
CA TRP A 191 -15.71 -8.66 31.73
C TRP A 191 -16.80 -9.15 32.70
N SER A 192 -17.33 -10.38 32.50
CA SER A 192 -18.33 -10.99 33.42
C SER A 192 -17.73 -11.47 34.73
#